data_5790963c62bf061143baeb3994e6aa13
#
_entry.id   5790963c62bf061143baeb3994e6aa13
#
_cell.length_a   1.000
_cell.length_b   1.000
_cell.length_c   1.000
_cell.angle_alpha   90.00
_cell.angle_beta   90.00
_cell.angle_gamma   90.00
#
_symmetry.space_group_name_H-M   'P 1'
#
loop_
_entity.id
_entity.type
_entity.pdbx_description
1 polymer ?
#
loop_
_entity_poly.entity_id
_entity_poly.type
_entity_poly.pdbx_seq_one_letter_code
_entity_poly.pdbx_strand_id
1 'polypeptide(L)'
;AMRLLVIGSGGREHAMAWRLAKTPGLQKVFVAPGNAGTAREHELENIGITDPEALADFAEQNKVQLTVVGPEAPLAAGVVNVFRARGLKIFGPTKEAAQLESSKDFAKRFMARHNIPTAEFATFSESTAAHAYIDQKGAPIVIKADGLAAGKGVVVAMSLEEAHAAIDDMLSGNKLGDAGARVVIEDFLDGEEASFIVMVDGKNVLALASSQDHKRIFDGDQGPNTGGMGAYSPAPCVTPEVHAKAMREIILPTVRGMAADGIPFTGFLYAGLMIGKDGSLKTLEFNCRMGDPETQPILMRLKSDFVDLLEHGVDGTLDQIEAEWDRRIALGVVLAAANYPETPKKGDVIQGLPAGNSFGEDAHVFHAGTAEQDGRVVTNGGRVLCVTALGENVKLAQKAAYEAAVKISWDGMQYRKDIGFRAINR
;
A
#
# COMPACT_ATOMS: atom_id res chain seq x y z
N ALA A 1 9.85 10.37 27.68
CA ALA A 1 8.66 10.56 26.84
C ALA A 1 8.99 10.26 25.39
N MET A 2 8.19 9.39 24.78
CA MET A 2 8.44 8.88 23.43
C MET A 2 7.85 9.80 22.35
N ARG A 3 8.66 10.15 21.36
CA ARG A 3 8.25 10.91 20.17
C ARG A 3 8.51 10.08 18.93
N LEU A 4 7.52 9.97 18.08
CA LEU A 4 7.56 9.15 16.87
C LEU A 4 7.26 10.01 15.65
N LEU A 5 7.71 9.58 14.47
CA LEU A 5 7.46 10.27 13.21
C LEU A 5 6.93 9.28 12.15
N VAL A 6 5.85 9.66 11.50
CA VAL A 6 5.31 8.94 10.34
C VAL A 6 5.47 9.85 9.12
N ILE A 7 6.13 9.35 8.08
CA ILE A 7 6.31 10.10 6.84
C ILE A 7 5.20 9.73 5.86
N GLY A 8 4.48 10.72 5.39
CA GLY A 8 3.41 10.60 4.41
C GLY A 8 2.17 11.38 4.77
N SER A 9 1.18 11.35 3.88
CA SER A 9 -0.06 12.15 3.99
C SER A 9 -1.33 11.38 3.67
N GLY A 10 -1.25 10.09 3.43
CA GLY A 10 -2.40 9.29 3.00
C GLY A 10 -3.11 8.56 4.13
N GLY A 11 -4.09 7.75 3.75
CA GLY A 11 -4.86 6.94 4.70
C GLY A 11 -4.02 5.90 5.43
N ARG A 12 -3.07 5.31 4.74
CA ARG A 12 -2.08 4.39 5.32
C ARG A 12 -1.30 5.05 6.43
N GLU A 13 -0.80 6.28 6.21
CA GLU A 13 -0.04 7.02 7.20
C GLU A 13 -0.90 7.46 8.37
N HIS A 14 -2.15 7.84 8.11
CA HIS A 14 -3.09 8.15 9.17
C HIS A 14 -3.33 6.92 10.06
N ALA A 15 -3.51 5.74 9.46
CA ALA A 15 -3.70 4.50 10.21
C ALA A 15 -2.46 4.14 11.05
N MET A 16 -1.26 4.30 10.49
CA MET A 16 -0.02 4.08 11.22
C MET A 16 0.11 5.02 12.42
N ALA A 17 -0.13 6.31 12.21
CA ALA A 17 -0.06 7.31 13.28
C ALA A 17 -1.11 7.06 14.36
N TRP A 18 -2.34 6.73 13.95
CA TRP A 18 -3.42 6.35 14.84
C TRP A 18 -3.05 5.16 15.72
N ARG A 19 -2.43 4.14 15.13
CA ARG A 19 -2.01 2.96 15.90
C ARG A 19 -0.86 3.29 16.85
N LEU A 20 0.11 4.07 16.40
CA LEU A 20 1.23 4.50 17.25
C LEU A 20 0.76 5.39 18.39
N ALA A 21 -0.33 6.12 18.21
CA ALA A 21 -0.91 6.96 19.28
C ALA A 21 -1.39 6.15 20.49
N LYS A 22 -1.57 4.84 20.34
CA LYS A 22 -1.98 3.93 21.43
C LYS A 22 -0.80 3.39 22.23
N THR A 23 0.43 3.80 21.91
CA THR A 23 1.65 3.31 22.54
C THR A 23 1.76 3.85 23.97
N PRO A 24 2.00 2.99 24.98
CA PRO A 24 2.24 3.45 26.35
C PRO A 24 3.49 4.34 26.42
N GLY A 25 3.41 5.43 27.17
CA GLY A 25 4.51 6.37 27.34
C GLY A 25 4.72 7.33 26.18
N LEU A 26 3.80 7.36 25.25
CA LEU A 26 3.86 8.27 24.09
C LEU A 26 3.71 9.73 24.53
N GLN A 27 4.55 10.61 24.00
CA GLN A 27 4.38 12.05 24.10
C GLN A 27 3.70 12.61 22.87
N LYS A 28 4.16 12.24 21.65
CA LYS A 28 3.65 12.79 20.41
C LYS A 28 3.99 11.88 19.23
N VAL A 29 3.07 11.80 18.28
CA VAL A 29 3.33 11.26 16.93
C VAL A 29 3.29 12.43 15.94
N PHE A 30 4.40 12.70 15.30
CA PHE A 30 4.48 13.68 14.21
C PHE A 30 4.13 12.99 12.90
N VAL A 31 3.40 13.67 12.04
CA VAL A 31 3.04 13.15 10.70
C VAL A 31 3.51 14.17 9.66
N ALA A 32 4.32 13.74 8.72
CA ALA A 32 4.98 14.63 7.77
C ALA A 32 4.61 14.30 6.31
N PRO A 33 3.80 15.07 5.61
CA PRO A 33 3.15 16.31 6.08
C PRO A 33 1.80 16.10 6.79
N GLY A 34 1.23 14.88 6.77
CA GLY A 34 -0.09 14.62 7.32
C GLY A 34 -1.22 15.16 6.45
N ASN A 35 -2.42 15.16 6.99
CA ASN A 35 -3.62 15.63 6.30
C ASN A 35 -4.61 16.22 7.32
N ALA A 36 -5.81 16.58 6.88
CA ALA A 36 -6.81 17.17 7.77
C ALA A 36 -7.29 16.19 8.85
N GLY A 37 -7.21 14.88 8.60
CA GLY A 37 -7.60 13.86 9.58
C GLY A 37 -6.57 13.69 10.68
N THR A 38 -5.30 13.64 10.34
CA THR A 38 -4.24 13.53 11.35
C THR A 38 -4.19 14.79 12.23
N ALA A 39 -4.57 15.94 11.69
CA ALA A 39 -4.69 17.18 12.47
C ALA A 39 -5.85 17.15 13.50
N ARG A 40 -6.79 16.22 13.37
CA ARG A 40 -7.98 16.15 14.21
C ARG A 40 -7.83 15.18 15.40
N GLU A 41 -6.69 14.54 15.55
CA GLU A 41 -6.44 13.59 16.64
C GLU A 41 -5.41 14.16 17.61
N HIS A 42 -5.73 14.07 18.89
CA HIS A 42 -5.01 14.79 19.95
C HIS A 42 -3.51 14.45 20.02
N GLU A 43 -3.15 13.17 19.86
CA GLU A 43 -1.76 12.74 19.99
C GLU A 43 -0.95 12.96 18.73
N LEU A 44 -1.59 13.39 17.63
CA LEU A 44 -0.95 13.56 16.32
C LEU A 44 -0.70 15.04 16.04
N GLU A 45 0.46 15.33 15.47
CA GLU A 45 0.81 16.69 15.07
C GLU A 45 1.40 16.68 13.66
N ASN A 46 0.78 17.42 12.75
CA ASN A 46 1.27 17.55 11.39
C ASN A 46 2.48 18.48 11.35
N ILE A 47 3.48 18.10 10.56
CA ILE A 47 4.63 18.97 10.25
C ILE A 47 4.77 19.06 8.74
N GLY A 48 4.82 20.26 8.20
CA GLY A 48 4.83 20.53 6.75
C GLY A 48 6.20 20.33 6.11
N ILE A 49 6.87 19.23 6.41
CA ILE A 49 8.22 18.93 5.91
C ILE A 49 8.15 17.68 5.04
N THR A 50 8.75 17.75 3.84
CA THR A 50 8.80 16.61 2.90
C THR A 50 10.20 16.27 2.44
N ASP A 51 11.14 17.22 2.49
CA ASP A 51 12.53 17.00 2.10
C ASP A 51 13.25 16.02 3.05
N PRO A 52 13.93 14.97 2.53
CA PRO A 52 14.59 13.98 3.40
C PRO A 52 15.61 14.57 4.38
N GLU A 53 16.44 15.52 3.97
CA GLU A 53 17.41 16.15 4.85
C GLU A 53 16.72 17.00 5.92
N ALA A 54 15.69 17.74 5.55
CA ALA A 54 14.91 18.55 6.50
C ALA A 54 14.15 17.67 7.49
N LEU A 55 13.66 16.51 7.05
CA LEU A 55 13.01 15.53 7.94
C LEU A 55 14.02 14.97 8.96
N ALA A 56 15.24 14.66 8.53
CA ALA A 56 16.29 14.20 9.41
C ALA A 56 16.70 15.27 10.43
N ASP A 57 16.82 16.54 10.00
CA ASP A 57 17.06 17.67 10.89
C ASP A 57 15.97 17.77 11.95
N PHE A 58 14.71 17.66 11.54
CA PHE A 58 13.57 17.70 12.45
C PHE A 58 13.63 16.56 13.48
N ALA A 59 13.89 15.33 13.00
CA ALA A 59 13.95 14.15 13.85
C ALA A 59 15.05 14.28 14.91
N GLU A 60 16.20 14.80 14.51
CA GLU A 60 17.33 15.01 15.42
C GLU A 60 17.03 16.10 16.45
N GLN A 61 16.53 17.27 16.01
CA GLN A 61 16.24 18.42 16.87
C GLN A 61 15.10 18.12 17.86
N ASN A 62 14.12 17.32 17.46
CA ASN A 62 12.96 16.98 18.28
C ASN A 62 13.10 15.65 19.01
N LYS A 63 14.27 15.04 18.96
CA LYS A 63 14.57 13.76 19.63
C LYS A 63 13.54 12.68 19.30
N VAL A 64 13.22 12.54 18.02
CA VAL A 64 12.34 11.48 17.53
C VAL A 64 13.04 10.14 17.74
N GLN A 65 12.37 9.24 18.46
CA GLN A 65 12.94 7.94 18.81
C GLN A 65 12.93 6.97 17.64
N LEU A 66 11.90 7.03 16.79
CA LEU A 66 11.71 6.12 15.69
C LEU A 66 10.87 6.77 14.61
N THR A 67 11.26 6.55 13.36
CA THR A 67 10.54 7.02 12.18
C THR A 67 10.10 5.83 11.33
N VAL A 68 8.87 5.88 10.82
CA VAL A 68 8.34 4.91 9.86
C VAL A 68 7.93 5.62 8.58
N VAL A 69 8.23 5.00 7.44
CA VAL A 69 7.92 5.58 6.12
C VAL A 69 6.67 4.92 5.56
N GLY A 70 5.69 5.72 5.17
CA GLY A 70 4.45 5.23 4.58
C GLY A 70 4.52 5.00 3.07
N PRO A 71 4.76 6.05 2.24
CA PRO A 71 4.67 5.92 0.79
C PRO A 71 5.99 5.55 0.13
N GLU A 72 5.92 5.18 -1.13
CA GLU A 72 7.07 4.75 -1.94
C GLU A 72 8.00 5.89 -2.36
N ALA A 73 7.47 7.09 -2.60
CA ALA A 73 8.27 8.18 -3.14
C ALA A 73 9.45 8.59 -2.25
N PRO A 74 9.28 8.80 -0.93
CA PRO A 74 10.42 9.11 -0.08
C PRO A 74 11.42 7.95 0.03
N LEU A 75 10.98 6.72 -0.08
CA LEU A 75 11.88 5.56 -0.11
C LEU A 75 12.78 5.59 -1.34
N ALA A 76 12.19 5.81 -2.50
CA ALA A 76 12.93 5.94 -3.77
C ALA A 76 13.87 7.15 -3.77
N ALA A 77 13.52 8.20 -3.03
CA ALA A 77 14.34 9.41 -2.88
C ALA A 77 15.47 9.24 -1.87
N GLY A 78 15.50 8.14 -1.10
CA GLY A 78 16.62 7.84 -0.20
C GLY A 78 16.48 8.38 1.22
N VAL A 79 15.25 8.63 1.70
CA VAL A 79 15.04 9.13 3.07
C VAL A 79 15.66 8.21 4.13
N VAL A 80 15.58 6.90 3.93
CA VAL A 80 16.16 5.92 4.86
C VAL A 80 17.68 6.03 4.88
N ASN A 81 18.30 6.19 3.71
CA ASN A 81 19.75 6.38 3.60
C ASN A 81 20.20 7.62 4.38
N VAL A 82 19.47 8.73 4.23
CA VAL A 82 19.77 9.97 4.94
C VAL A 82 19.71 9.80 6.46
N PHE A 83 18.62 9.19 6.96
CA PHE A 83 18.42 8.98 8.40
C PHE A 83 19.50 8.05 8.97
N ARG A 84 19.79 6.95 8.30
CA ARG A 84 20.80 5.98 8.77
C ARG A 84 22.19 6.59 8.82
N ALA A 85 22.53 7.43 7.84
CA ALA A 85 23.82 8.13 7.82
C ALA A 85 24.01 9.02 9.06
N ARG A 86 22.93 9.48 9.67
CA ARG A 86 22.95 10.30 10.88
C ARG A 86 22.70 9.50 12.16
N GLY A 87 22.61 8.16 12.06
CA GLY A 87 22.32 7.31 13.20
C GLY A 87 20.90 7.41 13.74
N LEU A 88 19.98 7.91 12.94
CA LEU A 88 18.57 8.04 13.32
C LEU A 88 17.82 6.75 12.97
N LYS A 89 17.06 6.22 13.93
CA LYS A 89 16.28 4.98 13.73
C LYS A 89 15.12 5.22 12.80
N ILE A 90 15.05 4.41 11.74
CA ILE A 90 14.00 4.49 10.73
C ILE A 90 13.69 3.09 10.19
N PHE A 91 12.41 2.77 10.04
CA PHE A 91 11.97 1.51 9.47
C PHE A 91 11.52 1.73 8.03
N GLY A 92 12.24 1.13 7.10
CA GLY A 92 12.01 1.21 5.67
C GLY A 92 13.25 0.73 4.93
N PRO A 93 13.11 0.36 3.63
CA PRO A 93 14.26 -0.03 2.83
C PRO A 93 15.09 1.16 2.38
N THR A 94 16.38 0.91 2.14
CA THR A 94 17.24 1.88 1.48
C THR A 94 16.74 2.13 0.05
N LYS A 95 17.19 3.21 -0.56
CA LYS A 95 16.90 3.53 -1.95
C LYS A 95 17.23 2.35 -2.87
N GLU A 96 18.37 1.68 -2.62
CA GLU A 96 18.85 0.56 -3.40
C GLU A 96 17.92 -0.65 -3.26
N ALA A 97 17.50 -0.98 -2.05
CA ALA A 97 16.56 -2.08 -1.79
C ALA A 97 15.15 -1.76 -2.30
N ALA A 98 14.76 -0.48 -2.28
CA ALA A 98 13.45 -0.04 -2.76
C ALA A 98 13.28 -0.20 -4.28
N GLN A 99 14.33 -0.54 -5.02
CA GLN A 99 14.23 -0.84 -6.45
C GLN A 99 13.29 -2.02 -6.74
N LEU A 100 13.02 -2.88 -5.77
CA LEU A 100 11.99 -3.94 -5.93
C LEU A 100 10.62 -3.36 -6.27
N GLU A 101 10.35 -2.13 -5.92
CA GLU A 101 9.12 -1.43 -6.31
C GLU A 101 9.39 -0.34 -7.34
N SER A 102 10.45 0.44 -7.19
CA SER A 102 10.71 1.59 -8.04
C SER A 102 11.15 1.21 -9.47
N SER A 103 11.60 -0.03 -9.67
CA SER A 103 11.93 -0.54 -11.00
C SER A 103 11.30 -1.91 -11.21
N LYS A 104 10.31 -2.00 -12.07
CA LYS A 104 9.64 -3.26 -12.41
C LYS A 104 10.59 -4.21 -13.12
N ASP A 105 11.48 -3.69 -13.96
CA ASP A 105 12.53 -4.47 -14.61
C ASP A 105 13.50 -5.08 -13.59
N PHE A 106 13.96 -4.28 -12.62
CA PHE A 106 14.81 -4.77 -11.54
C PHE A 106 14.14 -5.93 -10.80
N ALA A 107 12.86 -5.75 -10.42
CA ALA A 107 12.11 -6.76 -9.68
C ALA A 107 11.97 -8.05 -10.47
N LYS A 108 11.62 -7.95 -11.75
CA LYS A 108 11.43 -9.14 -12.61
C LYS A 108 12.76 -9.89 -12.82
N ARG A 109 13.85 -9.18 -13.09
CA ARG A 109 15.17 -9.78 -13.23
C ARG A 109 15.65 -10.43 -11.95
N PHE A 110 15.39 -9.78 -10.80
CA PHE A 110 15.69 -10.31 -9.49
C PHE A 110 14.94 -11.62 -9.25
N MET A 111 13.63 -11.64 -9.52
CA MET A 111 12.81 -12.84 -9.33
C MET A 111 13.29 -13.99 -10.25
N ALA A 112 13.66 -13.67 -11.48
CA ALA A 112 14.17 -14.69 -12.40
C ALA A 112 15.48 -15.31 -11.89
N ARG A 113 16.43 -14.48 -11.43
CA ARG A 113 17.74 -14.97 -10.93
C ARG A 113 17.59 -15.81 -9.67
N HIS A 114 16.67 -15.48 -8.80
CA HIS A 114 16.49 -16.17 -7.52
C HIS A 114 15.37 -17.20 -7.54
N ASN A 115 14.86 -17.53 -8.71
CA ASN A 115 13.81 -18.55 -8.93
C ASN A 115 12.54 -18.30 -8.11
N ILE A 116 12.16 -17.02 -7.99
CA ILE A 116 10.93 -16.64 -7.32
C ILE A 116 9.79 -16.69 -8.33
N PRO A 117 8.69 -17.41 -8.05
CA PRO A 117 7.60 -17.57 -9.02
C PRO A 117 6.97 -16.24 -9.43
N THR A 118 6.97 -15.98 -10.73
CA THR A 118 6.32 -14.80 -11.31
C THR A 118 5.97 -15.09 -12.77
N ALA A 119 5.15 -14.23 -13.40
CA ALA A 119 4.81 -14.36 -14.79
C ALA A 119 6.04 -14.20 -15.68
N GLU A 120 6.07 -14.92 -16.80
CA GLU A 120 7.07 -14.71 -17.85
C GLU A 120 7.00 -13.28 -18.35
N PHE A 121 8.14 -12.67 -18.62
CA PHE A 121 8.22 -11.25 -18.94
C PHE A 121 9.32 -10.95 -19.97
N ALA A 122 9.20 -9.75 -20.58
CA ALA A 122 10.28 -9.13 -21.34
C ALA A 122 10.19 -7.61 -21.20
N THR A 123 11.34 -6.94 -21.24
CA THR A 123 11.43 -5.49 -21.06
C THR A 123 11.83 -4.84 -22.40
N PHE A 124 11.18 -3.74 -22.75
CA PHE A 124 11.41 -3.02 -23.99
C PHE A 124 11.54 -1.54 -23.78
N SER A 125 12.51 -0.94 -24.50
CA SER A 125 12.65 0.51 -24.61
C SER A 125 12.16 1.04 -25.97
N GLU A 126 12.02 0.14 -26.94
CA GLU A 126 11.63 0.49 -28.31
C GLU A 126 10.25 -0.05 -28.65
N SER A 127 9.42 0.82 -29.23
CA SER A 127 8.05 0.54 -29.57
C SER A 127 7.91 -0.64 -30.54
N THR A 128 8.73 -0.66 -31.61
CA THR A 128 8.66 -1.72 -32.64
C THR A 128 8.87 -3.11 -32.05
N ALA A 129 9.88 -3.28 -31.22
CA ALA A 129 10.18 -4.57 -30.59
C ALA A 129 9.06 -4.98 -29.61
N ALA A 130 8.50 -4.03 -28.86
CA ALA A 130 7.40 -4.29 -27.95
C ALA A 130 6.14 -4.75 -28.69
N HIS A 131 5.77 -4.08 -29.79
CA HIS A 131 4.63 -4.48 -30.63
C HIS A 131 4.83 -5.87 -31.22
N ALA A 132 6.04 -6.19 -31.69
CA ALA A 132 6.34 -7.52 -32.23
C ALA A 132 6.18 -8.61 -31.17
N TYR A 133 6.60 -8.33 -29.93
CA TYR A 133 6.50 -9.28 -28.83
C TYR A 133 5.04 -9.63 -28.51
N ILE A 134 4.15 -8.62 -28.41
CA ILE A 134 2.74 -8.90 -28.12
C ILE A 134 2.03 -9.60 -29.27
N ASP A 135 2.42 -9.35 -30.52
CA ASP A 135 1.89 -10.08 -31.66
C ASP A 135 2.25 -11.57 -31.58
N GLN A 136 3.44 -11.88 -31.10
CA GLN A 136 3.88 -13.25 -30.91
C GLN A 136 3.19 -13.92 -29.70
N LYS A 137 3.07 -13.22 -28.57
CA LYS A 137 2.51 -13.77 -27.32
C LYS A 137 0.99 -13.86 -27.34
N GLY A 138 0.33 -12.90 -27.96
CA GLY A 138 -1.13 -12.83 -27.98
C GLY A 138 -1.71 -12.16 -26.74
N ALA A 139 -3.05 -12.09 -26.69
CA ALA A 139 -3.80 -11.55 -25.55
C ALA A 139 -4.56 -12.69 -24.86
N PRO A 140 -4.90 -12.56 -23.57
CA PRO A 140 -4.62 -11.40 -22.71
C PRO A 140 -3.15 -11.29 -22.33
N ILE A 141 -2.72 -10.05 -22.01
CA ILE A 141 -1.33 -9.75 -21.68
C ILE A 141 -1.29 -8.50 -20.81
N VAL A 142 -0.23 -8.35 -19.97
CA VAL A 142 -0.11 -7.22 -19.06
C VAL A 142 1.06 -6.35 -19.49
N ILE A 143 0.83 -5.03 -19.56
CA ILE A 143 1.83 -4.05 -19.95
C ILE A 143 2.00 -3.05 -18.81
N LYS A 144 3.23 -2.91 -18.32
CA LYS A 144 3.56 -2.06 -17.19
C LYS A 144 4.61 -1.04 -17.59
N ALA A 145 4.38 0.24 -17.31
CA ALA A 145 5.43 1.24 -17.39
C ALA A 145 6.45 0.97 -16.28
N ASP A 146 7.75 0.99 -16.61
CA ASP A 146 8.79 0.81 -15.60
C ASP A 146 8.98 2.10 -14.82
N GLY A 147 8.86 1.99 -13.49
CA GLY A 147 8.94 3.11 -12.57
C GLY A 147 7.70 3.23 -11.69
N LEU A 148 7.68 4.32 -10.90
CA LEU A 148 6.56 4.62 -9.99
C LEU A 148 5.49 5.42 -10.74
N ALA A 149 4.32 4.84 -10.96
CA ALA A 149 3.22 5.45 -11.70
C ALA A 149 1.88 5.39 -10.95
N ALA A 150 1.89 5.06 -9.66
CA ALA A 150 0.72 5.01 -8.78
C ALA A 150 -0.44 4.17 -9.36
N GLY A 151 -0.14 3.02 -9.94
CA GLY A 151 -1.12 2.13 -10.53
C GLY A 151 -1.61 2.50 -11.93
N LYS A 152 -1.28 3.70 -12.41
CA LYS A 152 -1.68 4.16 -13.75
C LYS A 152 -0.78 3.63 -14.87
N GLY A 153 0.36 3.10 -14.51
CA GLY A 153 1.31 2.51 -15.44
C GLY A 153 1.07 1.03 -15.70
N VAL A 154 -0.10 0.49 -15.38
CA VAL A 154 -0.42 -0.93 -15.58
C VAL A 154 -1.68 -1.06 -16.41
N VAL A 155 -1.59 -1.77 -17.53
CA VAL A 155 -2.73 -2.10 -18.39
C VAL A 155 -2.84 -3.61 -18.50
N VAL A 156 -3.96 -4.17 -18.08
CA VAL A 156 -4.31 -5.57 -18.33
C VAL A 156 -5.09 -5.59 -19.65
N ALA A 157 -4.39 -5.91 -20.74
CA ALA A 157 -4.97 -5.89 -22.06
C ALA A 157 -5.64 -7.22 -22.38
N MET A 158 -6.95 -7.20 -22.58
CA MET A 158 -7.73 -8.39 -22.93
C MET A 158 -7.76 -8.64 -24.44
N SER A 159 -7.29 -7.67 -25.23
CA SER A 159 -7.19 -7.77 -26.68
C SER A 159 -5.84 -7.24 -27.17
N LEU A 160 -5.43 -7.66 -28.36
CA LEU A 160 -4.21 -7.12 -28.98
C LEU A 160 -4.33 -5.63 -29.26
N GLU A 161 -5.52 -5.16 -29.61
CA GLU A 161 -5.78 -3.73 -29.84
C GLU A 161 -5.48 -2.90 -28.59
N GLU A 162 -6.00 -3.32 -27.43
CA GLU A 162 -5.69 -2.67 -26.15
C GLU A 162 -4.19 -2.71 -25.85
N ALA A 163 -3.55 -3.84 -26.12
CA ALA A 163 -2.13 -4.03 -25.85
C ALA A 163 -1.27 -3.08 -26.70
N HIS A 164 -1.55 -2.99 -27.99
CA HIS A 164 -0.84 -2.07 -28.90
C HIS A 164 -1.04 -0.61 -28.48
N ALA A 165 -2.26 -0.23 -28.11
CA ALA A 165 -2.57 1.12 -27.63
C ALA A 165 -1.78 1.45 -26.34
N ALA A 166 -1.69 0.50 -25.41
CA ALA A 166 -0.95 0.69 -24.16
C ALA A 166 0.54 0.92 -24.42
N ILE A 167 1.14 0.17 -25.35
CA ILE A 167 2.54 0.34 -25.72
C ILE A 167 2.77 1.73 -26.32
N ASP A 168 1.91 2.16 -27.21
CA ASP A 168 2.01 3.49 -27.83
C ASP A 168 1.91 4.59 -26.79
N ASP A 169 0.96 4.50 -25.86
CA ASP A 169 0.79 5.46 -24.79
C ASP A 169 2.02 5.53 -23.88
N MET A 170 2.60 4.40 -23.53
CA MET A 170 3.70 4.31 -22.58
C MET A 170 5.07 4.63 -23.19
N LEU A 171 5.32 4.24 -24.42
CA LEU A 171 6.63 4.43 -25.07
C LEU A 171 6.68 5.63 -26.01
N SER A 172 5.62 5.85 -26.79
CA SER A 172 5.64 6.88 -27.84
C SER A 172 4.92 8.15 -27.42
N GLY A 173 3.84 8.02 -26.64
CA GLY A 173 3.00 9.15 -26.21
C GLY A 173 3.57 9.96 -25.05
N ASN A 174 4.59 9.46 -24.39
CA ASN A 174 5.18 10.07 -23.18
C ASN A 174 4.12 10.47 -22.14
N LYS A 175 3.01 9.76 -22.09
CA LYS A 175 1.86 10.08 -21.25
C LYS A 175 2.16 10.02 -19.76
N LEU A 176 3.09 9.16 -19.37
CA LEU A 176 3.47 8.93 -17.97
C LEU A 176 4.85 9.52 -17.63
N GLY A 177 5.36 10.42 -18.46
CA GLY A 177 6.65 11.04 -18.25
C GLY A 177 7.80 10.03 -18.23
N ASP A 178 8.73 10.17 -17.29
CA ASP A 178 9.89 9.28 -17.20
C ASP A 178 9.52 7.83 -16.90
N ALA A 179 8.39 7.58 -16.27
CA ALA A 179 7.91 6.22 -15.99
C ALA A 179 7.57 5.45 -17.28
N GLY A 180 7.35 6.16 -18.41
CA GLY A 180 7.07 5.57 -19.72
C GLY A 180 8.30 5.29 -20.57
N ALA A 181 9.52 5.46 -20.04
CA ALA A 181 10.76 5.26 -20.81
C ALA A 181 10.99 3.80 -21.20
N ARG A 182 10.49 2.85 -20.40
CA ARG A 182 10.55 1.41 -20.67
C ARG A 182 9.22 0.79 -20.30
N VAL A 183 8.89 -0.34 -20.95
CA VAL A 183 7.76 -1.17 -20.55
C VAL A 183 8.22 -2.57 -20.22
N VAL A 184 7.56 -3.16 -19.23
CA VAL A 184 7.66 -4.57 -18.89
C VAL A 184 6.37 -5.23 -19.36
N ILE A 185 6.49 -6.23 -20.22
CA ILE A 185 5.35 -6.99 -20.75
C ILE A 185 5.36 -8.36 -20.09
N GLU A 186 4.25 -8.73 -19.46
CA GLU A 186 4.13 -9.96 -18.69
C GLU A 186 2.95 -10.80 -19.19
N ASP A 187 3.08 -12.11 -19.04
CA ASP A 187 1.95 -13.01 -19.25
C ASP A 187 0.82 -12.68 -18.29
N PHE A 188 -0.41 -12.77 -18.76
CA PHE A 188 -1.60 -12.63 -17.94
C PHE A 188 -1.69 -13.82 -16.97
N LEU A 189 -1.93 -13.53 -15.70
CA LEU A 189 -2.15 -14.54 -14.67
C LEU A 189 -3.61 -14.55 -14.26
N ASP A 190 -4.20 -15.73 -14.16
CA ASP A 190 -5.57 -15.92 -13.70
C ASP A 190 -5.58 -16.56 -12.32
N GLY A 191 -6.56 -16.21 -11.52
CA GLY A 191 -6.71 -16.69 -10.16
C GLY A 191 -7.32 -15.63 -9.25
N GLU A 192 -7.07 -15.77 -7.96
CA GLU A 192 -7.52 -14.82 -6.95
C GLU A 192 -6.33 -14.06 -6.38
N GLU A 193 -6.43 -12.73 -6.37
CA GLU A 193 -5.36 -11.86 -5.86
C GLU A 193 -5.46 -11.67 -4.35
N ALA A 194 -4.31 -11.64 -3.68
CA ALA A 194 -4.22 -11.30 -2.27
C ALA A 194 -2.97 -10.47 -1.99
N SER A 195 -3.03 -9.69 -0.92
CA SER A 195 -1.91 -8.88 -0.43
C SER A 195 -1.26 -9.62 0.74
N PHE A 196 0.01 -9.96 0.59
CA PHE A 196 0.79 -10.67 1.60
C PHE A 196 1.91 -9.75 2.06
N ILE A 197 1.78 -9.22 3.26
CA ILE A 197 2.68 -8.19 3.78
C ILE A 197 3.45 -8.71 4.97
N VAL A 198 4.75 -8.50 4.97
CA VAL A 198 5.65 -8.92 6.06
C VAL A 198 6.53 -7.76 6.48
N MET A 199 7.01 -7.82 7.73
CA MET A 199 8.10 -6.97 8.20
C MET A 199 9.40 -7.74 8.05
N VAL A 200 10.45 -7.06 7.61
CA VAL A 200 11.77 -7.64 7.36
C VAL A 200 12.84 -6.77 8.02
N ASP A 201 13.81 -7.42 8.67
CA ASP A 201 14.92 -6.73 9.34
C ASP A 201 16.27 -6.96 8.67
N GLY A 202 16.26 -7.40 7.43
CA GLY A 202 17.45 -7.77 6.67
C GLY A 202 17.63 -9.28 6.57
N LYS A 203 17.24 -10.03 7.59
CA LYS A 203 17.36 -11.50 7.62
C LYS A 203 16.13 -12.21 8.18
N ASN A 204 15.48 -11.61 9.19
CA ASN A 204 14.30 -12.21 9.83
C ASN A 204 13.03 -11.60 9.24
N VAL A 205 11.95 -12.38 9.28
CA VAL A 205 10.66 -12.00 8.71
C VAL A 205 9.57 -12.20 9.77
N LEU A 206 8.71 -11.19 9.93
CA LEU A 206 7.51 -11.29 10.74
C LEU A 206 6.31 -11.03 9.84
N ALA A 207 5.48 -12.04 9.61
CA ALA A 207 4.29 -11.89 8.78
C ALA A 207 3.23 -11.05 9.49
N LEU A 208 2.63 -10.12 8.74
CA LEU A 208 1.45 -9.39 9.19
C LEU A 208 0.19 -10.11 8.71
N ALA A 209 -0.98 -9.62 9.12
CA ALA A 209 -2.24 -10.20 8.67
C ALA A 209 -2.39 -10.04 7.16
N SER A 210 -2.99 -11.04 6.51
CA SER A 210 -3.29 -10.99 5.08
C SER A 210 -4.44 -10.03 4.78
N SER A 211 -4.55 -9.61 3.53
CA SER A 211 -5.59 -8.69 3.09
C SER A 211 -5.95 -8.94 1.62
N GLN A 212 -7.15 -8.53 1.23
CA GLN A 212 -7.55 -8.42 -0.17
C GLN A 212 -8.11 -7.03 -0.40
N ASP A 213 -7.74 -6.41 -1.53
CA ASP A 213 -8.29 -5.12 -1.92
C ASP A 213 -9.17 -5.24 -3.18
N HIS A 214 -9.85 -4.15 -3.49
CA HIS A 214 -10.70 -4.01 -4.67
C HIS A 214 -10.19 -2.84 -5.51
N LYS A 215 -9.63 -3.12 -6.68
CA LYS A 215 -8.93 -2.11 -7.50
C LYS A 215 -9.82 -1.37 -8.48
N ARG A 216 -10.91 -1.98 -8.93
CA ARG A 216 -11.82 -1.35 -9.89
C ARG A 216 -12.72 -0.32 -9.21
N ILE A 217 -13.06 0.75 -9.94
CA ILE A 217 -13.83 1.88 -9.38
C ILE A 217 -15.29 1.54 -9.08
N PHE A 218 -15.91 0.67 -9.87
CA PHE A 218 -17.34 0.37 -9.78
C PHE A 218 -17.63 -1.01 -9.23
N ASP A 219 -18.85 -1.18 -8.68
CA ASP A 219 -19.36 -2.44 -8.19
C ASP A 219 -19.21 -3.55 -9.25
N GLY A 220 -19.03 -4.79 -8.80
CA GLY A 220 -18.85 -5.92 -9.68
C GLY A 220 -17.53 -5.93 -10.43
N ASP A 221 -16.53 -5.22 -9.93
CA ASP A 221 -15.21 -5.10 -10.56
C ASP A 221 -15.28 -4.53 -11.98
N GLN A 222 -16.01 -3.45 -12.13
CA GLN A 222 -16.19 -2.75 -13.39
C GLN A 222 -15.47 -1.42 -13.40
N GLY A 223 -15.23 -0.88 -14.60
CA GLY A 223 -14.60 0.41 -14.80
C GLY A 223 -13.08 0.35 -14.69
N PRO A 224 -12.41 1.52 -14.71
CA PRO A 224 -10.95 1.58 -14.64
C PRO A 224 -10.39 1.14 -13.30
N ASN A 225 -9.12 0.75 -13.30
CA ASN A 225 -8.36 0.46 -12.09
C ASN A 225 -8.08 1.74 -11.30
N THR A 226 -7.97 1.58 -10.00
CA THR A 226 -7.68 2.66 -9.05
C THR A 226 -6.51 2.25 -8.15
N GLY A 227 -6.20 3.08 -7.16
CA GLY A 227 -5.25 2.72 -6.09
C GLY A 227 -5.83 1.74 -5.06
N GLY A 228 -7.13 1.44 -5.15
CA GLY A 228 -7.87 0.56 -4.24
C GLY A 228 -9.10 1.26 -3.69
N MET A 229 -10.26 0.63 -3.83
CA MET A 229 -11.55 1.16 -3.41
C MET A 229 -12.04 0.58 -2.08
N GLY A 230 -11.26 -0.29 -1.50
CA GLY A 230 -11.54 -0.91 -0.22
C GLY A 230 -10.72 -2.16 -0.03
N ALA A 231 -10.67 -2.63 1.20
CA ALA A 231 -9.94 -3.84 1.54
C ALA A 231 -10.49 -4.44 2.82
N TYR A 232 -10.20 -5.70 3.03
CA TYR A 232 -10.54 -6.39 4.27
C TYR A 232 -9.42 -7.32 4.70
N SER A 233 -9.38 -7.63 5.99
CA SER A 233 -8.38 -8.51 6.60
C SER A 233 -9.05 -9.39 7.66
N PRO A 234 -8.71 -10.69 7.74
CA PRO A 234 -7.77 -11.40 6.87
C PRO A 234 -8.39 -11.75 5.51
N ALA A 235 -7.55 -12.19 4.57
CA ALA A 235 -7.99 -12.69 3.28
C ALA A 235 -8.29 -14.18 3.39
N PRO A 236 -9.54 -14.64 3.18
CA PRO A 236 -9.86 -16.07 3.31
C PRO A 236 -9.11 -16.96 2.32
N CYS A 237 -8.74 -16.43 1.16
CA CYS A 237 -7.99 -17.19 0.16
C CYS A 237 -6.54 -17.46 0.57
N VAL A 238 -6.02 -16.72 1.54
CA VAL A 238 -4.70 -16.99 2.11
C VAL A 238 -4.88 -18.01 3.25
N THR A 239 -5.02 -19.26 2.87
CA THR A 239 -5.12 -20.40 3.79
C THR A 239 -3.75 -20.62 4.47
N PRO A 240 -3.70 -21.44 5.55
CA PRO A 240 -2.40 -21.81 6.14
C PRO A 240 -1.42 -22.42 5.13
N GLU A 241 -1.90 -23.20 4.17
CA GLU A 241 -1.08 -23.79 3.10
C GLU A 241 -0.52 -22.72 2.17
N VAL A 242 -1.35 -21.77 1.75
CA VAL A 242 -0.94 -20.64 0.90
C VAL A 242 0.06 -19.76 1.66
N HIS A 243 -0.19 -19.49 2.94
CA HIS A 243 0.73 -18.73 3.78
C HIS A 243 2.11 -19.38 3.83
N ALA A 244 2.16 -20.67 4.14
CA ALA A 244 3.42 -21.41 4.22
C ALA A 244 4.16 -21.42 2.88
N LYS A 245 3.43 -21.60 1.79
CA LYS A 245 3.98 -21.62 0.44
C LYS A 245 4.51 -20.22 0.03
N ALA A 246 3.79 -19.16 0.35
CA ALA A 246 4.24 -17.79 0.09
C ALA A 246 5.53 -17.48 0.83
N MET A 247 5.62 -17.89 2.11
CA MET A 247 6.85 -17.71 2.89
C MET A 247 8.02 -18.48 2.27
N ARG A 248 7.81 -19.75 1.93
CA ARG A 248 8.88 -20.62 1.43
C ARG A 248 9.32 -20.27 0.01
N GLU A 249 8.39 -19.97 -0.88
CA GLU A 249 8.69 -19.80 -2.31
C GLU A 249 8.93 -18.34 -2.73
N ILE A 250 8.40 -17.39 -1.99
CA ILE A 250 8.43 -15.97 -2.39
C ILE A 250 9.18 -15.11 -1.37
N ILE A 251 8.73 -15.07 -0.13
CA ILE A 251 9.26 -14.13 0.87
C ILE A 251 10.71 -14.47 1.27
N LEU A 252 10.94 -15.68 1.76
CA LEU A 252 12.27 -16.04 2.22
C LEU A 252 13.31 -16.01 1.09
N PRO A 253 13.01 -16.50 -0.12
CA PRO A 253 13.94 -16.33 -1.25
C PRO A 253 14.21 -14.86 -1.58
N THR A 254 13.22 -13.98 -1.47
CA THR A 254 13.43 -12.55 -1.70
C THR A 254 14.36 -11.93 -0.67
N VAL A 255 14.11 -12.21 0.61
CA VAL A 255 14.94 -11.68 1.70
C VAL A 255 16.38 -12.16 1.59
N ARG A 256 16.56 -13.45 1.34
CA ARG A 256 17.90 -14.06 1.16
C ARG A 256 18.58 -13.54 -0.09
N GLY A 257 17.84 -13.40 -1.19
CA GLY A 257 18.39 -12.90 -2.45
C GLY A 257 18.85 -11.45 -2.35
N MET A 258 18.10 -10.61 -1.68
CA MET A 258 18.48 -9.21 -1.46
C MET A 258 19.75 -9.12 -0.62
N ALA A 259 19.86 -9.92 0.43
CA ALA A 259 21.07 -9.97 1.25
C ALA A 259 22.27 -10.49 0.44
N ALA A 260 22.07 -11.54 -0.35
CA ALA A 260 23.12 -12.11 -1.21
C ALA A 260 23.60 -11.11 -2.27
N ASP A 261 22.70 -10.28 -2.79
CA ASP A 261 23.04 -9.25 -3.76
C ASP A 261 23.67 -8.00 -3.12
N GLY A 262 23.88 -7.99 -1.80
CA GLY A 262 24.53 -6.89 -1.08
C GLY A 262 23.61 -5.71 -0.77
N ILE A 263 22.32 -5.87 -0.94
CA ILE A 263 21.30 -4.82 -0.64
C ILE A 263 20.20 -5.41 0.26
N PRO A 264 20.54 -5.76 1.52
CA PRO A 264 19.56 -6.36 2.42
C PRO A 264 18.33 -5.48 2.58
N PHE A 265 17.17 -6.12 2.63
CA PHE A 265 15.89 -5.42 2.75
C PHE A 265 15.52 -5.27 4.23
N THR A 266 15.25 -4.06 4.67
CA THR A 266 14.65 -3.74 5.98
C THR A 266 13.42 -2.89 5.72
N GLY A 267 12.29 -3.27 6.27
CA GLY A 267 11.05 -2.52 6.06
C GLY A 267 9.87 -3.44 5.86
N PHE A 268 8.79 -2.87 5.33
CA PHE A 268 7.63 -3.65 4.93
C PHE A 268 7.82 -4.18 3.51
N LEU A 269 7.69 -5.48 3.36
CA LEU A 269 7.71 -6.10 2.04
C LEU A 269 6.31 -6.61 1.72
N TYR A 270 5.71 -6.04 0.69
CA TYR A 270 4.38 -6.38 0.24
C TYR A 270 4.52 -7.21 -1.04
N ALA A 271 4.05 -8.45 -0.99
CA ALA A 271 3.97 -9.31 -2.16
C ALA A 271 2.51 -9.37 -2.63
N GLY A 272 2.25 -8.88 -3.82
CA GLY A 272 0.98 -9.12 -4.50
C GLY A 272 0.98 -10.53 -5.04
N LEU A 273 0.07 -11.37 -4.54
CA LEU A 273 0.01 -12.79 -4.89
C LEU A 273 -1.13 -13.05 -5.86
N MET A 274 -0.86 -13.87 -6.87
CA MET A 274 -1.91 -14.52 -7.65
C MET A 274 -1.99 -15.98 -7.22
N ILE A 275 -3.15 -16.37 -6.69
CA ILE A 275 -3.40 -17.72 -6.19
C ILE A 275 -4.21 -18.47 -7.22
N GLY A 276 -3.61 -19.46 -7.87
CA GLY A 276 -4.29 -20.29 -8.85
C GLY A 276 -5.28 -21.26 -8.20
N LYS A 277 -6.24 -21.75 -8.97
CA LYS A 277 -7.23 -22.74 -8.52
C LYS A 277 -6.57 -24.03 -8.06
N ASP A 278 -5.42 -24.36 -8.62
CA ASP A 278 -4.61 -25.53 -8.27
C ASP A 278 -3.73 -25.31 -7.04
N GLY A 279 -3.83 -24.14 -6.39
CA GLY A 279 -2.99 -23.78 -5.24
C GLY A 279 -1.62 -23.24 -5.62
N SER A 280 -1.33 -23.07 -6.91
CA SER A 280 -0.07 -22.46 -7.34
C SER A 280 -0.03 -20.99 -6.96
N LEU A 281 1.18 -20.49 -6.67
CA LEU A 281 1.39 -19.09 -6.35
C LEU A 281 2.33 -18.45 -7.36
N LYS A 282 1.99 -17.21 -7.74
CA LYS A 282 2.91 -16.35 -8.49
C LYS A 282 2.88 -14.95 -7.90
N THR A 283 4.03 -14.30 -7.95
CA THR A 283 4.16 -12.91 -7.52
C THR A 283 3.73 -12.01 -8.66
N LEU A 284 2.74 -11.15 -8.39
CA LEU A 284 2.33 -10.12 -9.35
C LEU A 284 3.32 -8.97 -9.34
N GLU A 285 3.66 -8.50 -8.14
CA GLU A 285 4.60 -7.40 -7.93
C GLU A 285 5.04 -7.37 -6.48
N PHE A 286 6.14 -6.67 -6.23
CA PHE A 286 6.54 -6.28 -4.88
C PHE A 286 6.29 -4.79 -4.68
N ASN A 287 5.85 -4.45 -3.47
CA ASN A 287 5.88 -3.08 -3.00
C ASN A 287 6.76 -3.04 -1.75
N CYS A 288 7.50 -1.96 -1.58
CA CYS A 288 8.50 -1.83 -0.52
C CYS A 288 7.97 -1.06 0.69
N ARG A 289 6.67 -1.10 0.88
CA ARG A 289 5.93 -0.38 1.92
C ARG A 289 4.59 -1.07 2.13
N MET A 290 3.87 -0.66 3.17
CA MET A 290 2.50 -1.13 3.41
C MET A 290 1.57 -0.70 2.28
N GLY A 291 0.49 -1.45 2.07
CA GLY A 291 -0.52 -1.12 1.09
C GLY A 291 -1.51 -0.05 1.57
N ASP A 292 -2.13 0.65 0.64
CA ASP A 292 -3.21 1.58 0.91
C ASP A 292 -4.35 1.29 -0.07
N PRO A 293 -5.49 0.70 0.34
CA PRO A 293 -6.09 0.80 1.67
C PRO A 293 -5.96 -0.44 2.57
N GLU A 294 -4.99 -1.31 2.36
CA GLU A 294 -4.83 -2.52 3.18
C GLU A 294 -4.42 -2.23 4.63
N THR A 295 -3.60 -1.18 4.83
CA THR A 295 -3.07 -0.85 6.15
C THR A 295 -4.16 -0.54 7.17
N GLN A 296 -5.22 0.14 6.76
CA GLN A 296 -6.29 0.54 7.65
C GLN A 296 -6.96 -0.67 8.32
N PRO A 297 -7.47 -1.65 7.57
CA PRO A 297 -8.03 -2.85 8.21
C PRO A 297 -6.99 -3.70 8.94
N ILE A 298 -5.78 -3.81 8.43
CA ILE A 298 -4.72 -4.61 9.08
C ILE A 298 -4.41 -4.03 10.47
N LEU A 299 -4.18 -2.73 10.58
CA LEU A 299 -3.81 -2.11 11.85
C LEU A 299 -4.98 -2.02 12.84
N MET A 300 -6.23 -1.99 12.38
CA MET A 300 -7.37 -2.12 13.29
C MET A 300 -7.41 -3.48 13.97
N ARG A 301 -6.88 -4.52 13.34
CA ARG A 301 -6.80 -5.86 13.90
C ARG A 301 -5.57 -6.10 14.76
N LEU A 302 -4.57 -5.23 14.70
CA LEU A 302 -3.33 -5.43 15.45
C LEU A 302 -3.57 -5.19 16.95
N LYS A 303 -3.27 -6.19 17.79
CA LYS A 303 -3.33 -6.09 19.25
C LYS A 303 -1.99 -5.72 19.86
N SER A 304 -0.90 -6.14 19.23
CA SER A 304 0.45 -5.82 19.70
C SER A 304 0.72 -4.33 19.65
N ASP A 305 1.66 -3.87 20.48
CA ASP A 305 2.16 -2.51 20.40
C ASP A 305 2.95 -2.35 19.11
N PHE A 306 2.49 -1.49 18.22
CA PHE A 306 3.10 -1.32 16.90
C PHE A 306 4.54 -0.80 16.99
N VAL A 307 4.83 0.05 17.99
CA VAL A 307 6.19 0.56 18.16
C VAL A 307 7.17 -0.55 18.51
N ASP A 308 6.74 -1.56 19.28
CA ASP A 308 7.61 -2.70 19.63
C ASP A 308 7.97 -3.51 18.37
N LEU A 309 7.01 -3.72 17.49
CA LEU A 309 7.27 -4.41 16.22
C LEU A 309 8.27 -3.62 15.36
N LEU A 310 8.09 -2.30 15.28
CA LEU A 310 8.97 -1.43 14.51
C LEU A 310 10.39 -1.38 15.09
N GLU A 311 10.52 -1.32 16.41
CA GLU A 311 11.82 -1.32 17.07
C GLU A 311 12.59 -2.62 16.82
N HIS A 312 11.92 -3.76 16.93
CA HIS A 312 12.52 -5.05 16.58
C HIS A 312 12.94 -5.11 15.11
N GLY A 313 12.14 -4.50 14.24
CA GLY A 313 12.48 -4.40 12.81
C GLY A 313 13.74 -3.59 12.56
N VAL A 314 13.89 -2.47 13.25
CA VAL A 314 15.07 -1.60 13.14
C VAL A 314 16.31 -2.27 13.77
N ASP A 315 16.12 -2.95 14.90
CA ASP A 315 17.22 -3.54 15.67
C ASP A 315 17.66 -4.93 15.16
N GLY A 316 16.98 -5.49 14.16
CA GLY A 316 17.36 -6.79 13.59
C GLY A 316 16.95 -7.98 14.45
N THR A 317 15.89 -7.84 15.23
CA THR A 317 15.44 -8.82 16.22
C THR A 317 13.98 -9.26 16.03
N LEU A 318 13.50 -9.26 14.80
CA LEU A 318 12.12 -9.70 14.50
C LEU A 318 11.88 -11.18 14.84
N ASP A 319 12.92 -11.98 14.99
CA ASP A 319 12.84 -13.38 15.44
C ASP A 319 12.51 -13.50 16.93
N GLN A 320 12.52 -12.39 17.68
CA GLN A 320 12.28 -12.37 19.13
C GLN A 320 10.90 -11.82 19.50
N ILE A 321 10.05 -11.53 18.55
CA ILE A 321 8.73 -10.97 18.79
C ILE A 321 7.69 -11.63 17.90
N GLU A 322 6.45 -11.68 18.39
CA GLU A 322 5.30 -12.14 17.62
C GLU A 322 4.24 -11.05 17.60
N ALA A 323 3.45 -11.03 16.54
CA ALA A 323 2.33 -10.10 16.42
C ALA A 323 1.03 -10.82 16.83
N GLU A 324 0.23 -10.17 17.67
CA GLU A 324 -1.07 -10.66 18.09
C GLU A 324 -2.16 -9.91 17.35
N TRP A 325 -3.20 -10.63 16.95
CA TRP A 325 -4.27 -10.10 16.11
C TRP A 325 -5.64 -10.30 16.73
N ASP A 326 -6.51 -9.30 16.54
CA ASP A 326 -7.93 -9.43 16.80
C ASP A 326 -8.48 -10.49 15.85
N ARG A 327 -9.30 -11.41 16.37
CA ARG A 327 -9.90 -12.46 15.54
C ARG A 327 -11.00 -11.94 14.63
N ARG A 328 -11.54 -10.77 14.94
CA ARG A 328 -12.57 -10.16 14.13
C ARG A 328 -12.01 -9.76 12.76
N ILE A 329 -12.92 -9.58 11.82
CA ILE A 329 -12.63 -9.10 10.49
C ILE A 329 -12.62 -7.57 10.53
N ALA A 330 -11.66 -6.96 9.84
CA ALA A 330 -11.69 -5.53 9.59
C ALA A 330 -11.96 -5.29 8.11
N LEU A 331 -12.80 -4.30 7.81
CA LEU A 331 -13.14 -3.96 6.43
C LEU A 331 -13.17 -2.45 6.27
N GLY A 332 -12.44 -1.96 5.25
CA GLY A 332 -12.37 -0.54 4.92
C GLY A 332 -13.02 -0.24 3.58
N VAL A 333 -13.82 0.81 3.55
CA VAL A 333 -14.48 1.32 2.35
C VAL A 333 -13.88 2.68 2.01
N VAL A 334 -13.33 2.81 0.81
CA VAL A 334 -12.77 4.07 0.35
C VAL A 334 -13.88 4.94 -0.21
N LEU A 335 -13.94 6.19 0.27
CA LEU A 335 -14.81 7.22 -0.26
C LEU A 335 -13.96 8.14 -1.13
N ALA A 336 -14.31 8.22 -2.42
CA ALA A 336 -13.51 8.91 -3.42
C ALA A 336 -14.19 10.18 -3.92
N ALA A 337 -13.39 11.13 -4.39
CA ALA A 337 -13.87 12.39 -4.95
C ALA A 337 -14.55 12.17 -6.30
N ALA A 338 -15.35 13.17 -6.69
CA ALA A 338 -15.92 13.21 -8.04
C ALA A 338 -14.82 13.09 -9.08
N ASN A 339 -15.10 12.35 -10.14
CA ASN A 339 -14.22 12.11 -11.30
C ASN A 339 -13.04 11.17 -11.06
N TYR A 340 -12.79 10.75 -9.81
CA TYR A 340 -11.72 9.75 -9.57
C TYR A 340 -12.02 8.46 -10.37
N PRO A 341 -11.06 7.78 -11.01
CA PRO A 341 -9.61 7.96 -10.91
C PRO A 341 -9.00 8.92 -11.95
N GLU A 342 -9.78 9.56 -12.80
CA GLU A 342 -9.27 10.48 -13.81
C GLU A 342 -8.71 11.76 -13.17
N THR A 343 -9.44 12.87 -13.27
CA THR A 343 -9.02 14.11 -12.63
C THR A 343 -9.96 14.40 -11.47
N PRO A 344 -9.56 14.10 -10.23
CA PRO A 344 -10.46 14.28 -9.09
C PRO A 344 -10.78 15.74 -8.83
N LYS A 345 -12.04 16.01 -8.52
CA LYS A 345 -12.49 17.34 -8.12
C LYS A 345 -12.07 17.59 -6.68
N LYS A 346 -11.41 18.72 -6.43
CA LYS A 346 -10.94 19.12 -5.10
C LYS A 346 -11.74 20.27 -4.55
N GLY A 347 -11.77 20.40 -3.21
CA GLY A 347 -12.37 21.55 -2.55
C GLY A 347 -13.81 21.37 -2.11
N ASP A 348 -14.39 20.19 -2.27
CA ASP A 348 -15.75 19.93 -1.79
C ASP A 348 -15.76 19.74 -0.28
N VAL A 349 -16.69 20.41 0.41
CA VAL A 349 -16.83 20.33 1.86
C VAL A 349 -17.37 18.96 2.27
N ILE A 350 -16.71 18.32 3.22
CA ILE A 350 -17.11 17.01 3.73
C ILE A 350 -18.05 17.19 4.91
N GLN A 351 -19.23 16.57 4.81
CA GLN A 351 -20.26 16.62 5.84
C GLN A 351 -20.26 15.31 6.64
N GLY A 352 -20.59 15.38 7.92
CA GLY A 352 -20.85 14.20 8.73
C GLY A 352 -19.62 13.53 9.35
N LEU A 353 -18.47 14.17 9.31
CA LEU A 353 -17.27 13.62 9.96
C LEU A 353 -17.46 13.55 11.48
N PRO A 354 -17.15 12.42 12.11
CA PRO A 354 -17.27 12.29 13.56
C PRO A 354 -16.14 13.01 14.28
N ALA A 355 -16.39 13.39 15.54
CA ALA A 355 -15.37 13.98 16.39
C ALA A 355 -14.19 13.01 16.57
N GLY A 356 -12.96 13.52 16.41
CA GLY A 356 -11.77 12.71 16.55
C GLY A 356 -11.69 11.55 15.54
N ASN A 357 -12.42 11.63 14.44
CA ASN A 357 -12.47 10.61 13.38
C ASN A 357 -13.07 9.26 13.82
N SER A 358 -13.70 9.18 14.98
CA SER A 358 -14.16 7.92 15.56
C SER A 358 -15.68 7.81 15.60
N PHE A 359 -16.21 6.69 15.11
CA PHE A 359 -17.62 6.29 15.30
C PHE A 359 -17.76 5.29 16.47
N GLY A 360 -16.76 5.20 17.35
CA GLY A 360 -16.70 4.25 18.44
C GLY A 360 -15.42 3.44 18.38
N GLU A 361 -15.27 2.49 19.29
CA GLU A 361 -14.04 1.67 19.36
C GLU A 361 -13.79 0.80 18.14
N ASP A 362 -14.87 0.40 17.46
CA ASP A 362 -14.82 -0.57 16.37
C ASP A 362 -14.98 0.05 14.98
N ALA A 363 -15.01 1.37 14.87
CA ALA A 363 -15.12 2.05 13.58
C ALA A 363 -14.39 3.38 13.59
N HIS A 364 -13.54 3.60 12.59
CA HIS A 364 -12.71 4.81 12.49
C HIS A 364 -12.68 5.32 11.04
N VAL A 365 -12.54 6.64 10.89
CA VAL A 365 -12.42 7.28 9.58
C VAL A 365 -10.98 7.72 9.39
N PHE A 366 -10.28 7.05 8.48
CA PHE A 366 -8.91 7.42 8.12
C PHE A 366 -8.95 8.37 6.92
N HIS A 367 -8.24 9.48 7.03
CA HIS A 367 -8.19 10.50 5.98
C HIS A 367 -7.03 10.24 5.04
N ALA A 368 -7.28 10.44 3.75
CA ALA A 368 -6.24 10.46 2.71
C ALA A 368 -6.20 11.86 2.08
N GLY A 369 -6.84 12.06 0.96
CA GLY A 369 -6.85 13.35 0.29
C GLY A 369 -7.82 14.35 0.94
N THR A 370 -7.47 14.89 2.07
CA THR A 370 -8.24 15.92 2.76
C THR A 370 -7.34 17.10 3.11
N ALA A 371 -7.95 18.28 3.19
CA ALA A 371 -7.29 19.51 3.63
C ALA A 371 -8.28 20.34 4.46
N GLU A 372 -7.75 21.24 5.26
CA GLU A 372 -8.55 22.20 6.00
C GLU A 372 -8.60 23.50 5.21
N GLN A 373 -9.83 24.03 5.03
CA GLN A 373 -10.05 25.26 4.32
C GLN A 373 -11.18 26.02 5.02
N ASP A 374 -10.89 27.22 5.49
CA ASP A 374 -11.86 28.08 6.19
C ASP A 374 -12.55 27.36 7.38
N GLY A 375 -11.77 26.61 8.14
CA GLY A 375 -12.26 25.86 9.31
C GLY A 375 -13.05 24.60 8.99
N ARG A 376 -13.09 24.19 7.72
CA ARG A 376 -13.80 23.00 7.25
C ARG A 376 -12.85 22.01 6.62
N VAL A 377 -13.22 20.73 6.67
CA VAL A 377 -12.47 19.68 5.97
C VAL A 377 -13.03 19.57 4.55
N VAL A 378 -12.16 19.66 3.57
CA VAL A 378 -12.52 19.57 2.15
C VAL A 378 -11.76 18.44 1.47
N THR A 379 -12.30 17.96 0.33
CA THR A 379 -11.61 16.99 -0.51
C THR A 379 -10.35 17.63 -1.11
N ASN A 380 -9.26 16.87 -1.16
CA ASN A 380 -7.98 17.33 -1.68
C ASN A 380 -7.18 16.21 -2.35
N GLY A 381 -7.87 15.29 -2.98
CA GLY A 381 -7.27 14.16 -3.68
C GLY A 381 -8.32 13.21 -4.21
N GLY A 382 -7.89 12.17 -4.89
CA GLY A 382 -8.81 11.19 -5.48
C GLY A 382 -9.48 10.30 -4.45
N ARG A 383 -8.66 9.57 -3.68
CA ARG A 383 -9.16 8.81 -2.53
C ARG A 383 -9.13 9.75 -1.33
N VAL A 384 -10.28 9.96 -0.72
CA VAL A 384 -10.45 11.02 0.27
C VAL A 384 -10.47 10.46 1.69
N LEU A 385 -11.29 9.43 1.92
CA LEU A 385 -11.44 8.81 3.23
C LEU A 385 -11.46 7.28 3.08
N CYS A 386 -11.10 6.58 4.15
CA CYS A 386 -11.33 5.15 4.28
C CYS A 386 -12.07 4.90 5.60
N VAL A 387 -13.32 4.50 5.50
CA VAL A 387 -14.14 4.16 6.68
C VAL A 387 -13.90 2.70 6.99
N THR A 388 -13.34 2.42 8.15
CA THR A 388 -12.89 1.06 8.51
C THR A 388 -13.57 0.61 9.79
N ALA A 389 -14.09 -0.62 9.78
CA ALA A 389 -14.82 -1.18 10.92
C ALA A 389 -14.47 -2.63 11.16
N LEU A 390 -14.60 -3.05 12.42
CA LEU A 390 -14.45 -4.43 12.86
C LEU A 390 -15.82 -5.10 12.98
N GLY A 391 -15.88 -6.40 12.69
CA GLY A 391 -17.07 -7.22 12.87
C GLY A 391 -16.70 -8.68 13.07
N GLU A 392 -17.59 -9.45 13.71
CA GLU A 392 -17.33 -10.86 14.03
C GLU A 392 -17.14 -11.73 12.78
N ASN A 393 -17.70 -11.32 11.65
CA ASN A 393 -17.49 -11.95 10.35
C ASN A 393 -17.50 -10.88 9.26
N VAL A 394 -17.20 -11.26 8.02
CA VAL A 394 -17.09 -10.29 6.90
C VAL A 394 -18.39 -9.52 6.71
N LYS A 395 -19.53 -10.21 6.77
CA LYS A 395 -20.84 -9.58 6.56
C LYS A 395 -21.15 -8.53 7.63
N LEU A 396 -20.81 -8.80 8.89
CA LEU A 396 -21.00 -7.85 9.99
C LEU A 396 -20.01 -6.69 9.91
N ALA A 397 -18.76 -6.94 9.52
CA ALA A 397 -17.77 -5.89 9.30
C ALA A 397 -18.20 -4.98 8.14
N GLN A 398 -18.67 -5.55 7.05
CA GLN A 398 -19.24 -4.83 5.91
C GLN A 398 -20.40 -3.93 6.35
N LYS A 399 -21.36 -4.51 7.07
CA LYS A 399 -22.51 -3.76 7.58
C LYS A 399 -22.10 -2.57 8.44
N ALA A 400 -21.18 -2.78 9.37
CA ALA A 400 -20.68 -1.72 10.26
C ALA A 400 -19.96 -0.61 9.48
N ALA A 401 -19.12 -0.97 8.51
CA ALA A 401 -18.41 0.00 7.69
C ALA A 401 -19.38 0.85 6.87
N TYR A 402 -20.38 0.25 6.24
CA TYR A 402 -21.35 1.00 5.43
C TYR A 402 -22.31 1.83 6.28
N GLU A 403 -22.71 1.35 7.46
CA GLU A 403 -23.51 2.17 8.39
C GLU A 403 -22.76 3.45 8.79
N ALA A 404 -21.46 3.37 8.97
CA ALA A 404 -20.63 4.54 9.24
C ALA A 404 -20.46 5.41 7.98
N ALA A 405 -20.19 4.79 6.84
CA ALA A 405 -19.93 5.50 5.59
C ALA A 405 -21.12 6.37 5.13
N VAL A 406 -22.35 5.89 5.29
CA VAL A 406 -23.54 6.64 4.86
C VAL A 406 -23.78 7.93 5.66
N LYS A 407 -23.11 8.11 6.80
CA LYS A 407 -23.18 9.33 7.59
C LYS A 407 -22.33 10.46 7.01
N ILE A 408 -21.45 10.13 6.07
CA ILE A 408 -20.49 11.07 5.47
C ILE A 408 -20.93 11.36 4.03
N SER A 409 -20.82 12.62 3.61
CA SER A 409 -21.19 13.00 2.25
C SER A 409 -20.46 14.25 1.78
N TRP A 410 -20.29 14.36 0.49
CA TRP A 410 -19.89 15.56 -0.23
C TRP A 410 -20.37 15.45 -1.68
N ASP A 411 -20.34 16.54 -2.39
CA ASP A 411 -20.81 16.60 -3.77
C ASP A 411 -19.99 15.70 -4.69
N GLY A 412 -20.67 14.75 -5.32
CA GLY A 412 -20.02 13.82 -6.25
C GLY A 412 -19.25 12.67 -5.59
N MET A 413 -19.41 12.45 -4.29
CA MET A 413 -18.77 11.35 -3.59
C MET A 413 -19.07 10.01 -4.25
N GLN A 414 -18.04 9.22 -4.46
CA GLN A 414 -18.12 7.87 -5.05
C GLN A 414 -17.60 6.83 -4.08
N TYR A 415 -18.26 5.69 -4.00
CA TYR A 415 -17.72 4.50 -3.32
C TYR A 415 -18.42 3.24 -3.83
N ARG A 416 -17.73 2.12 -3.69
CA ARG A 416 -18.30 0.81 -4.00
C ARG A 416 -19.18 0.36 -2.87
N LYS A 417 -20.28 -0.33 -3.21
CA LYS A 417 -21.24 -0.87 -2.23
C LYS A 417 -21.02 -2.35 -1.96
N ASP A 418 -20.06 -2.98 -2.62
CA ASP A 418 -19.83 -4.43 -2.59
C ASP A 418 -18.49 -4.86 -2.00
N ILE A 419 -17.78 -3.98 -1.29
CA ILE A 419 -16.48 -4.32 -0.69
C ILE A 419 -16.66 -5.54 0.22
N GLY A 420 -15.82 -6.56 -0.02
CA GLY A 420 -15.88 -7.82 0.72
C GLY A 420 -16.73 -8.91 0.05
N PHE A 421 -17.30 -8.65 -1.13
CA PHE A 421 -18.24 -9.60 -1.75
C PHE A 421 -17.60 -10.98 -2.00
N ARG A 422 -16.32 -11.05 -2.35
CA ARG A 422 -15.64 -12.33 -2.60
C ARG A 422 -15.61 -13.21 -1.34
N ALA A 423 -15.35 -12.59 -0.20
CA ALA A 423 -15.28 -13.30 1.06
C ALA A 423 -16.68 -13.70 1.55
N ILE A 424 -17.70 -12.88 1.31
CA ILE A 424 -19.09 -13.17 1.69
C ILE A 424 -19.65 -14.32 0.85
N ASN A 425 -19.34 -14.35 -0.43
CA ASN A 425 -19.84 -15.36 -1.38
C ASN A 425 -19.03 -16.67 -1.37
N ARG A 426 -18.01 -16.76 -0.52
CA ARG A 426 -17.09 -17.89 -0.49
C ARG A 426 -17.67 -19.11 0.24
#